data_89edabf40ff51378c7219c8381c6d749
#
_entry.id   89edabf40ff51378c7219c8381c6d749
#
_cell.length_a   1.000
_cell.length_b   1.000
_cell.length_c   1.000
_cell.angle_alpha   90.00
_cell.angle_beta   90.00
_cell.angle_gamma   90.00
#
_symmetry.space_group_name_H-M   'P 1'
#
loop_
_entity.id
_entity.type
_entity.pdbx_description
1 polymer ?
#
loop_
_entity_poly.entity_id
_entity_poly.type
_entity_poly.pdbx_seq_one_letter_code
_entity_poly.pdbx_strand_id
1 'polypeptide(L)'
;MHLIKQFSTLFLLLLSLCFASFSIHAQELPTRSFCIFDPIGEKGPAYQGMLDYKAAALEWGALLDLNVYTNEAVALADFKAGHCDAVGLTGTRIRPFNKFTATIEAVGAIDDYDQMRKLVGMLANPKASKYMIEGDYEVAGIMPAGAVFVFVRDKAINSVEAAAGKRLATIDYDVASIKVVKHIGATMVPVSIATFAPRFNNGYVDLAYAPAIAYKPFEMYKGMGDKGGILRFNLAQMNGQLILRKDRFPAQFGQKSREYAYKNFPKALEHILEAEKNIPEKYWVDLSKEKHTKYKEMLRQVRIELKDEGIYDPRMLKILFKLRCRANPSHYECVENLEG
;
A
#
# COMPACT_ATOMS: atom_id res chain seq x y z
N MET A 1 -20.06 -7.38 82.13
CA MET A 1 -20.95 -7.64 80.96
C MET A 1 -21.00 -6.50 79.96
N HIS A 2 -20.55 -5.28 80.26
CA HIS A 2 -20.57 -4.14 79.30
C HIS A 2 -19.35 -4.05 78.39
N LEU A 3 -18.18 -4.55 78.76
CA LEU A 3 -16.96 -4.49 77.91
C LEU A 3 -16.95 -5.45 76.72
N ILE A 4 -17.66 -6.58 76.84
CA ILE A 4 -17.67 -7.59 75.70
C ILE A 4 -18.61 -7.15 74.59
N LYS A 5 -19.65 -6.34 74.88
CA LYS A 5 -20.54 -5.80 73.80
C LYS A 5 -19.89 -4.68 72.97
N GLN A 6 -18.98 -3.91 73.56
CA GLN A 6 -18.28 -2.85 72.76
C GLN A 6 -17.24 -3.38 71.79
N PHE A 7 -16.58 -4.50 72.13
CA PHE A 7 -15.62 -5.13 71.18
C PHE A 7 -16.30 -5.81 69.99
N SER A 8 -17.54 -6.35 70.23
CA SER A 8 -18.28 -7.02 69.14
C SER A 8 -18.82 -6.04 68.07
N THR A 9 -19.25 -4.84 68.54
CA THR A 9 -19.73 -3.79 67.58
C THR A 9 -18.62 -3.10 66.82
N LEU A 10 -17.45 -2.95 67.42
CA LEU A 10 -16.27 -2.37 66.71
C LEU A 10 -15.71 -3.34 65.68
N PHE A 11 -15.74 -4.64 65.91
CA PHE A 11 -15.29 -5.66 64.96
C PHE A 11 -16.26 -5.82 63.77
N LEU A 12 -17.55 -5.67 63.94
CA LEU A 12 -18.55 -5.66 62.89
C LEU A 12 -18.48 -4.39 62.02
N LEU A 13 -18.13 -3.24 62.59
CA LEU A 13 -17.91 -1.99 61.82
C LEU A 13 -16.62 -2.02 61.01
N LEU A 14 -15.57 -2.70 61.49
CA LEU A 14 -14.33 -2.88 60.73
C LEU A 14 -14.46 -3.90 59.60
N LEU A 15 -15.33 -4.91 59.70
CA LEU A 15 -15.61 -5.84 58.61
C LEU A 15 -16.47 -5.23 57.47
N SER A 16 -17.31 -4.24 57.79
CA SER A 16 -18.14 -3.58 56.78
C SER A 16 -17.41 -2.54 55.93
N LEU A 17 -16.24 -2.07 56.36
CA LEU A 17 -15.37 -1.15 55.55
C LEU A 17 -14.46 -1.86 54.53
N CYS A 18 -14.31 -3.19 54.61
CA CYS A 18 -13.50 -3.95 53.67
C CYS A 18 -14.22 -4.34 52.39
N PHE A 19 -15.52 -4.12 52.25
CA PHE A 19 -16.28 -4.25 51.02
C PHE A 19 -16.41 -2.91 50.29
N ALA A 20 -15.37 -2.07 50.29
CA ALA A 20 -15.22 -1.06 49.24
C ALA A 20 -15.08 -1.81 47.92
N SER A 21 -16.20 -2.03 47.27
CA SER A 21 -16.29 -2.62 45.94
C SER A 21 -15.34 -1.85 45.04
N PHE A 22 -14.17 -2.41 44.74
CA PHE A 22 -13.42 -2.02 43.56
C PHE A 22 -14.33 -2.33 42.38
N SER A 23 -15.15 -1.37 42.00
CA SER A 23 -15.79 -1.36 40.70
C SER A 23 -14.64 -1.24 39.72
N ILE A 24 -14.12 -2.38 39.23
CA ILE A 24 -13.29 -2.44 38.06
C ILE A 24 -14.21 -1.95 36.95
N HIS A 25 -14.19 -0.64 36.68
CA HIS A 25 -14.71 -0.13 35.42
C HIS A 25 -13.84 -0.76 34.33
N ALA A 26 -14.31 -1.85 33.76
CA ALA A 26 -13.79 -2.31 32.49
C ALA A 26 -13.96 -1.13 31.54
N GLN A 27 -12.87 -0.44 31.25
CA GLN A 27 -12.88 0.68 30.33
C GLN A 27 -13.32 0.10 28.98
N GLU A 28 -14.53 0.45 28.54
CA GLU A 28 -15.00 0.05 27.21
C GLU A 28 -14.00 0.51 26.18
N LEU A 29 -13.54 -0.43 25.35
CA LEU A 29 -12.62 -0.11 24.28
C LEU A 29 -13.31 0.84 23.28
N PRO A 30 -12.63 1.91 22.86
CA PRO A 30 -13.20 2.82 21.89
C PRO A 30 -13.41 2.10 20.55
N THR A 31 -14.63 2.14 20.04
CA THR A 31 -14.92 1.71 18.66
C THR A 31 -14.39 2.73 17.68
N ARG A 32 -13.68 2.26 16.65
CA ARG A 32 -13.08 3.09 15.59
C ARG A 32 -13.53 2.60 14.22
N SER A 33 -14.10 3.50 13.45
CA SER A 33 -14.52 3.22 12.08
C SER A 33 -13.31 3.17 11.15
N PHE A 34 -13.23 2.10 10.36
CA PHE A 34 -12.12 1.85 9.44
C PHE A 34 -12.64 1.64 8.02
N CYS A 35 -12.39 2.59 7.13
CA CYS A 35 -12.71 2.48 5.70
C CYS A 35 -11.62 1.71 4.96
N ILE A 36 -11.97 0.63 4.28
CA ILE A 36 -11.02 -0.24 3.60
C ILE A 36 -11.34 -0.28 2.12
N PHE A 37 -10.39 0.17 1.31
CA PHE A 37 -10.50 -0.03 -0.13
C PHE A 37 -10.09 -1.46 -0.49
N ASP A 38 -11.03 -2.19 -1.09
CA ASP A 38 -10.78 -3.44 -1.78
C ASP A 38 -11.67 -3.52 -3.03
N PRO A 39 -11.10 -3.53 -4.24
CA PRO A 39 -11.89 -3.49 -5.47
C PRO A 39 -12.74 -4.75 -5.68
N ILE A 40 -12.49 -5.83 -4.92
CA ILE A 40 -13.25 -7.09 -4.93
C ILE A 40 -14.34 -7.07 -3.84
N GLY A 41 -14.28 -6.10 -2.92
CA GLY A 41 -15.18 -5.99 -1.77
C GLY A 41 -14.79 -6.96 -0.64
N GLU A 42 -15.78 -7.44 0.11
CA GLU A 42 -15.54 -8.29 1.30
C GLU A 42 -14.78 -9.59 1.01
N LYS A 43 -14.84 -10.10 -0.22
CA LYS A 43 -14.11 -11.30 -0.63
C LYS A 43 -12.67 -11.02 -1.05
N GLY A 44 -12.28 -9.76 -1.11
CA GLY A 44 -10.96 -9.36 -1.54
C GLY A 44 -9.89 -9.53 -0.46
N PRO A 45 -8.62 -9.68 -0.87
CA PRO A 45 -7.52 -9.99 0.05
C PRO A 45 -7.22 -8.88 1.05
N ALA A 46 -7.47 -7.61 0.70
CA ALA A 46 -7.27 -6.50 1.61
C ALA A 46 -8.27 -6.54 2.76
N TYR A 47 -9.57 -6.70 2.47
CA TYR A 47 -10.60 -6.81 3.50
C TYR A 47 -10.41 -8.07 4.36
N GLN A 48 -10.12 -9.22 3.75
CA GLN A 48 -9.89 -10.47 4.49
C GLN A 48 -8.69 -10.35 5.46
N GLY A 49 -7.62 -9.68 5.04
CA GLY A 49 -6.48 -9.39 5.92
C GLY A 49 -6.84 -8.46 7.09
N MET A 50 -7.81 -7.57 6.91
CA MET A 50 -8.28 -6.68 7.97
C MET A 50 -9.14 -7.38 9.03
N LEU A 51 -9.70 -8.54 8.75
CA LEU A 51 -10.38 -9.36 9.78
C LEU A 51 -9.38 -9.87 10.81
N ASP A 52 -8.22 -10.38 10.38
CA ASP A 52 -7.13 -10.78 11.28
C ASP A 52 -6.55 -9.55 12.03
N TYR A 53 -6.40 -8.43 11.33
CA TYR A 53 -5.96 -7.17 11.91
C TYR A 53 -6.91 -6.64 13.00
N LYS A 54 -8.23 -6.75 12.79
CA LYS A 54 -9.26 -6.38 13.78
C LYS A 54 -9.08 -7.14 15.10
N ALA A 55 -8.78 -8.44 15.03
CA ALA A 55 -8.52 -9.24 16.22
C ALA A 55 -7.27 -8.75 16.98
N ALA A 56 -6.18 -8.44 16.27
CA ALA A 56 -4.97 -7.90 16.87
C ALA A 56 -5.18 -6.48 17.46
N ALA A 57 -6.00 -5.65 16.82
CA ALA A 57 -6.29 -4.28 17.27
C ALA A 57 -6.96 -4.24 18.66
N LEU A 58 -7.72 -5.27 19.05
CA LEU A 58 -8.26 -5.40 20.39
C LEU A 58 -7.17 -5.40 21.46
N GLU A 59 -6.06 -6.11 21.20
CA GLU A 59 -4.91 -6.16 22.13
C GLU A 59 -4.19 -4.80 22.23
N TRP A 60 -4.40 -3.94 21.24
CA TRP A 60 -3.81 -2.58 21.21
C TRP A 60 -4.77 -1.52 21.76
N GLY A 61 -5.95 -1.92 22.20
CA GLY A 61 -6.90 -1.06 22.87
C GLY A 61 -7.91 -0.36 21.96
N ALA A 62 -8.26 -0.94 20.81
CA ALA A 62 -9.32 -0.43 19.93
C ALA A 62 -10.19 -1.54 19.35
N LEU A 63 -11.52 -1.34 19.38
CA LEU A 63 -12.48 -2.16 18.65
C LEU A 63 -12.69 -1.55 17.27
N LEU A 64 -12.42 -2.31 16.19
CA LEU A 64 -12.57 -1.80 14.84
C LEU A 64 -13.94 -2.15 14.24
N ASP A 65 -14.57 -1.15 13.63
CA ASP A 65 -15.72 -1.28 12.75
C ASP A 65 -15.24 -1.15 11.31
N LEU A 66 -15.27 -2.27 10.55
CA LEU A 66 -14.67 -2.37 9.22
C LEU A 66 -15.71 -2.10 8.14
N ASN A 67 -15.48 -1.08 7.33
CA ASN A 67 -16.35 -0.67 6.23
C ASN A 67 -15.60 -0.83 4.90
N VAL A 68 -16.03 -1.77 4.05
CA VAL A 68 -15.40 -2.03 2.76
C VAL A 68 -15.93 -1.12 1.66
N TYR A 69 -15.01 -0.63 0.83
CA TYR A 69 -15.30 0.21 -0.33
C TYR A 69 -14.69 -0.40 -1.59
N THR A 70 -15.50 -0.60 -2.61
CA THR A 70 -15.01 -1.03 -3.94
C THR A 70 -14.53 0.15 -4.80
N ASN A 71 -14.79 1.38 -4.34
CA ASN A 71 -14.32 2.62 -4.97
C ASN A 71 -13.40 3.39 -4.02
N GLU A 72 -12.12 3.46 -4.37
CA GLU A 72 -11.10 4.11 -3.56
C GLU A 72 -11.34 5.62 -3.36
N ALA A 73 -11.90 6.30 -4.36
CA ALA A 73 -12.19 7.72 -4.26
C ALA A 73 -13.29 8.01 -3.22
N VAL A 74 -14.26 7.10 -3.09
CA VAL A 74 -15.33 7.20 -2.08
C VAL A 74 -14.75 6.95 -0.68
N ALA A 75 -13.93 5.89 -0.50
CA ALA A 75 -13.25 5.63 0.76
C ALA A 75 -12.40 6.84 1.22
N LEU A 76 -11.67 7.45 0.29
CA LEU A 76 -10.90 8.66 0.56
C LEU A 76 -11.79 9.84 0.95
N ALA A 77 -12.92 10.04 0.24
CA ALA A 77 -13.84 11.14 0.51
C ALA A 77 -14.46 11.01 1.90
N ASP A 78 -14.91 9.82 2.29
CA ASP A 78 -15.48 9.54 3.60
C ASP A 78 -14.45 9.70 4.73
N PHE A 79 -13.21 9.26 4.50
CA PHE A 79 -12.13 9.52 5.44
C PHE A 79 -11.86 11.02 5.61
N LYS A 80 -11.78 11.78 4.52
CA LYS A 80 -11.59 13.25 4.59
C LYS A 80 -12.73 13.95 5.31
N ALA A 81 -13.98 13.51 5.09
CA ALA A 81 -15.17 14.04 5.74
C ALA A 81 -15.27 13.69 7.23
N GLY A 82 -14.41 12.77 7.74
CA GLY A 82 -14.44 12.35 9.13
C GLY A 82 -15.42 11.22 9.44
N HIS A 83 -15.99 10.57 8.42
CA HIS A 83 -16.86 9.41 8.59
C HIS A 83 -16.07 8.16 9.02
N CYS A 84 -14.76 8.15 8.77
CA CYS A 84 -13.85 7.09 9.20
C CYS A 84 -12.72 7.67 10.07
N ASP A 85 -12.39 6.96 11.13
CA ASP A 85 -11.23 7.26 12.00
C ASP A 85 -9.92 6.81 11.35
N ALA A 86 -9.99 5.82 10.46
CA ALA A 86 -8.85 5.30 9.70
C ALA A 86 -9.27 4.87 8.30
N VAL A 87 -8.28 4.76 7.39
CA VAL A 87 -8.52 4.31 6.02
C VAL A 87 -7.36 3.47 5.49
N GLY A 88 -7.67 2.44 4.71
CA GLY A 88 -6.72 1.67 3.91
C GLY A 88 -6.86 2.03 2.44
N LEU A 89 -5.79 2.55 1.82
CA LEU A 89 -5.75 3.00 0.42
C LEU A 89 -4.44 2.58 -0.25
N THR A 90 -4.36 2.73 -1.58
CA THR A 90 -3.10 2.55 -2.31
C THR A 90 -2.08 3.63 -1.95
N GLY A 91 -0.78 3.30 -2.05
CA GLY A 91 0.29 4.22 -1.71
C GLY A 91 0.27 5.51 -2.52
N THR A 92 -0.14 5.47 -3.79
CA THR A 92 -0.30 6.67 -4.62
C THR A 92 -1.42 7.59 -4.08
N ARG A 93 -2.52 7.01 -3.58
CA ARG A 93 -3.69 7.76 -3.11
C ARG A 93 -3.46 8.45 -1.77
N ILE A 94 -2.55 7.94 -0.94
CA ILE A 94 -2.31 8.51 0.40
C ILE A 94 -1.39 9.73 0.42
N ARG A 95 -0.87 10.17 -0.70
CA ARG A 95 0.08 11.29 -0.82
C ARG A 95 -0.33 12.57 -0.07
N PRO A 96 -1.62 12.97 -0.03
CA PRO A 96 -2.05 14.14 0.76
C PRO A 96 -1.87 13.99 2.27
N PHE A 97 -1.69 12.77 2.78
CA PHE A 97 -1.56 12.47 4.21
C PHE A 97 -0.12 12.20 4.63
N ASN A 98 0.67 11.62 3.72
CA ASN A 98 2.09 11.39 3.94
C ASN A 98 2.83 11.24 2.61
N LYS A 99 3.49 12.31 2.19
CA LYS A 99 4.25 12.31 0.93
C LYS A 99 5.46 11.37 0.97
N PHE A 100 6.11 11.26 2.13
CA PHE A 100 7.29 10.41 2.30
C PHE A 100 6.95 8.94 2.00
N THR A 101 5.92 8.37 2.63
CA THR A 101 5.54 6.97 2.40
C THR A 101 4.85 6.74 1.06
N ALA A 102 4.11 7.72 0.54
CA ALA A 102 3.54 7.64 -0.82
C ALA A 102 4.61 7.54 -1.92
N THR A 103 5.83 8.02 -1.65
CA THR A 103 6.96 7.91 -2.57
C THR A 103 7.54 6.50 -2.67
N ILE A 104 7.10 5.55 -1.84
CA ILE A 104 7.49 4.12 -1.97
C ILE A 104 7.13 3.57 -3.35
N GLU A 105 6.00 4.02 -3.92
CA GLU A 105 5.55 3.64 -5.28
C GLU A 105 6.26 4.40 -6.41
N ALA A 106 7.38 5.07 -6.13
CA ALA A 106 8.12 5.76 -7.18
C ALA A 106 8.52 4.79 -8.30
N VAL A 107 8.20 5.17 -9.54
CA VAL A 107 8.34 4.32 -10.72
C VAL A 107 9.78 3.82 -10.90
N GLY A 108 9.95 2.53 -11.07
CA GLY A 108 11.26 1.87 -11.23
C GLY A 108 12.22 2.03 -10.03
N ALA A 109 11.70 2.39 -8.83
CA ALA A 109 12.55 2.69 -7.68
C ALA A 109 12.84 1.47 -6.79
N ILE A 110 12.04 0.41 -6.88
CA ILE A 110 12.22 -0.86 -6.16
C ILE A 110 12.22 -1.98 -7.19
N ASP A 111 13.31 -2.75 -7.26
CA ASP A 111 13.50 -3.78 -8.29
C ASP A 111 12.76 -5.09 -7.96
N ASP A 112 12.66 -5.43 -6.67
CA ASP A 112 12.17 -6.74 -6.23
C ASP A 112 11.48 -6.70 -4.85
N TYR A 113 10.87 -7.82 -4.47
CA TYR A 113 10.17 -7.97 -3.19
C TYR A 113 11.08 -8.01 -1.97
N ASP A 114 12.36 -8.38 -2.12
CA ASP A 114 13.33 -8.36 -1.02
C ASP A 114 13.67 -6.92 -0.64
N GLN A 115 13.89 -6.05 -1.63
CA GLN A 115 14.06 -4.62 -1.40
C GLN A 115 12.81 -4.01 -0.74
N MET A 116 11.61 -4.35 -1.21
CA MET A 116 10.35 -3.90 -0.61
C MET A 116 10.23 -4.35 0.84
N ARG A 117 10.50 -5.62 1.14
CA ARG A 117 10.48 -6.16 2.50
C ARG A 117 11.47 -5.45 3.42
N LYS A 118 12.72 -5.24 2.96
CA LYS A 118 13.74 -4.49 3.71
C LYS A 118 13.29 -3.09 4.02
N LEU A 119 12.68 -2.40 3.05
CA LEU A 119 12.14 -1.06 3.24
C LEU A 119 11.04 -1.05 4.30
N VAL A 120 10.02 -1.92 4.17
CA VAL A 120 8.92 -1.99 5.13
C VAL A 120 9.42 -2.31 6.54
N GLY A 121 10.40 -3.21 6.67
CA GLY A 121 11.05 -3.51 7.96
C GLY A 121 11.78 -2.30 8.57
N MET A 122 12.43 -1.48 7.75
CA MET A 122 13.05 -0.24 8.21
C MET A 122 12.00 0.78 8.70
N LEU A 123 10.87 0.88 8.00
CA LEU A 123 9.80 1.81 8.31
C LEU A 123 8.94 1.34 9.51
N ALA A 124 8.85 0.05 9.77
CA ALA A 124 8.22 -0.50 10.96
C ALA A 124 9.03 -0.30 12.24
N ASN A 125 10.32 0.03 12.12
CA ASN A 125 11.17 0.28 13.29
C ASN A 125 10.73 1.56 14.03
N PRO A 126 10.66 1.58 15.37
CA PRO A 126 10.27 2.76 16.15
C PRO A 126 11.10 4.01 15.83
N LYS A 127 12.36 3.87 15.43
CA LYS A 127 13.23 4.99 15.03
C LYS A 127 12.72 5.73 13.78
N ALA A 128 11.87 5.06 12.98
CA ALA A 128 11.27 5.64 11.78
C ALA A 128 9.93 6.37 12.05
N SER A 129 9.37 6.29 13.28
CA SER A 129 8.03 6.80 13.61
C SER A 129 7.82 8.25 13.20
N LYS A 130 8.86 9.10 13.34
CA LYS A 130 8.80 10.52 12.93
C LYS A 130 8.50 10.74 11.43
N TYR A 131 8.78 9.77 10.58
CA TYR A 131 8.49 9.83 9.14
C TYR A 131 7.10 9.27 8.81
N MET A 132 6.50 8.55 9.76
CA MET A 132 5.16 7.98 9.63
C MET A 132 4.07 8.97 10.03
N ILE A 133 4.41 10.09 10.63
CA ILE A 133 3.47 11.10 11.12
C ILE A 133 3.62 12.37 10.28
N GLU A 134 2.51 12.86 9.71
CA GLU A 134 2.43 14.15 9.04
C GLU A 134 1.12 14.85 9.47
N GLY A 135 1.23 15.98 10.16
CA GLY A 135 0.08 16.67 10.75
C GLY A 135 -0.70 15.79 11.73
N ASP A 136 -1.99 15.62 11.47
CA ASP A 136 -2.91 14.84 12.29
C ASP A 136 -2.99 13.36 11.88
N TYR A 137 -2.22 12.96 10.88
CA TYR A 137 -2.27 11.62 10.31
C TYR A 137 -1.02 10.80 10.65
N GLU A 138 -1.22 9.49 10.80
CA GLU A 138 -0.17 8.52 11.01
C GLU A 138 -0.31 7.36 10.04
N VAL A 139 0.78 6.99 9.37
CA VAL A 139 0.87 5.76 8.59
C VAL A 139 1.09 4.59 9.54
N ALA A 140 0.05 3.79 9.72
CA ALA A 140 0.02 2.68 10.68
C ALA A 140 0.37 1.33 10.07
N GLY A 141 0.48 1.23 8.75
CA GLY A 141 0.85 -0.03 8.11
C GLY A 141 1.15 0.16 6.63
N ILE A 142 2.07 -0.65 6.12
CA ILE A 142 2.42 -0.71 4.71
C ILE A 142 2.48 -2.18 4.32
N MET A 143 1.61 -2.60 3.39
CA MET A 143 1.50 -3.97 2.93
C MET A 143 1.77 -4.04 1.42
N PRO A 144 2.52 -5.03 0.93
CA PRO A 144 2.75 -5.19 -0.50
C PRO A 144 1.43 -5.54 -1.21
N ALA A 145 1.25 -5.01 -2.41
CA ALA A 145 0.15 -5.36 -3.31
C ALA A 145 0.66 -5.90 -4.67
N GLY A 146 1.98 -5.99 -4.83
CA GLY A 146 2.65 -6.65 -5.95
C GLY A 146 3.40 -5.72 -6.89
N ALA A 147 4.28 -6.32 -7.68
CA ALA A 147 4.94 -5.64 -8.78
C ALA A 147 3.89 -5.26 -9.84
N VAL A 148 3.99 -4.03 -10.32
CA VAL A 148 3.14 -3.52 -11.40
C VAL A 148 3.78 -3.87 -12.73
N PHE A 149 3.06 -4.63 -13.55
CA PHE A 149 3.46 -5.04 -14.90
C PHE A 149 2.66 -4.29 -15.96
N VAL A 150 3.22 -4.21 -17.17
CA VAL A 150 2.53 -3.66 -18.34
C VAL A 150 1.86 -4.79 -19.12
N PHE A 151 0.55 -4.74 -19.23
CA PHE A 151 -0.28 -5.61 -20.04
C PHE A 151 -0.45 -5.00 -21.44
N VAL A 152 -0.19 -5.76 -22.47
CA VAL A 152 -0.27 -5.33 -23.86
C VAL A 152 -1.22 -6.21 -24.66
N ARG A 153 -1.96 -5.64 -25.60
CA ARG A 153 -2.85 -6.39 -26.50
C ARG A 153 -2.07 -7.08 -27.64
N ASP A 154 -0.83 -6.67 -27.88
CA ASP A 154 0.07 -7.26 -28.84
C ASP A 154 1.49 -7.31 -28.25
N LYS A 155 2.12 -8.49 -28.22
CA LYS A 155 3.48 -8.70 -27.74
C LYS A 155 4.54 -7.89 -28.50
N ALA A 156 4.23 -7.39 -29.72
CA ALA A 156 5.09 -6.48 -30.45
C ALA A 156 5.27 -5.13 -29.72
N ILE A 157 4.34 -4.76 -28.82
CA ILE A 157 4.47 -3.55 -27.98
C ILE A 157 5.35 -3.88 -26.77
N ASN A 158 6.64 -4.07 -26.98
CA ASN A 158 7.59 -4.53 -25.96
C ASN A 158 8.83 -3.62 -25.82
N SER A 159 8.72 -2.39 -26.23
CA SER A 159 9.75 -1.36 -26.00
C SER A 159 9.11 0.02 -25.84
N VAL A 160 9.88 0.98 -25.35
CA VAL A 160 9.43 2.38 -25.21
C VAL A 160 8.99 2.93 -26.57
N GLU A 161 9.76 2.64 -27.62
CA GLU A 161 9.48 3.11 -28.99
C GLU A 161 8.21 2.45 -29.56
N ALA A 162 8.00 1.15 -29.28
CA ALA A 162 6.81 0.43 -29.76
C ALA A 162 5.53 0.88 -29.05
N ALA A 163 5.65 1.46 -27.85
CA ALA A 163 4.53 2.00 -27.10
C ALA A 163 4.17 3.44 -27.52
N ALA A 164 5.04 4.13 -28.27
CA ALA A 164 4.76 5.47 -28.77
C ALA A 164 3.51 5.48 -29.67
N GLY A 165 2.62 6.46 -29.45
CA GLY A 165 1.35 6.60 -30.16
C GLY A 165 0.27 5.58 -29.76
N LYS A 166 0.57 4.55 -28.94
CA LYS A 166 -0.41 3.58 -28.48
C LYS A 166 -1.26 4.17 -27.37
N ARG A 167 -2.51 3.70 -27.24
CA ARG A 167 -3.46 4.14 -26.22
C ARG A 167 -3.16 3.41 -24.91
N LEU A 168 -2.82 4.16 -23.85
CA LEU A 168 -2.50 3.61 -22.53
C LEU A 168 -3.57 4.00 -21.51
N ALA A 169 -4.18 3.01 -20.86
CA ALA A 169 -5.07 3.24 -19.73
C ALA A 169 -4.27 3.88 -18.58
N THR A 170 -4.61 5.13 -18.23
CA THR A 170 -3.88 5.91 -17.25
C THR A 170 -4.80 6.31 -16.11
N ILE A 171 -4.48 5.90 -14.90
CA ILE A 171 -5.26 6.27 -13.72
C ILE A 171 -5.25 7.80 -13.57
N ASP A 172 -6.43 8.41 -13.53
CA ASP A 172 -6.65 9.85 -13.68
C ASP A 172 -6.00 10.72 -12.60
N TYR A 173 -5.75 10.17 -11.41
CA TYR A 173 -5.08 10.86 -10.29
C TYR A 173 -3.61 10.48 -10.12
N ASP A 174 -3.09 9.53 -10.89
CA ASP A 174 -1.71 9.08 -10.79
C ASP A 174 -0.78 9.96 -11.64
N VAL A 175 -0.27 11.02 -11.01
CA VAL A 175 0.64 11.97 -11.66
C VAL A 175 1.89 11.29 -12.22
N ALA A 176 2.37 10.22 -11.58
CA ALA A 176 3.56 9.50 -12.04
C ALA A 176 3.28 8.75 -13.33
N SER A 177 2.17 8.03 -13.45
CA SER A 177 1.80 7.35 -14.69
C SER A 177 1.51 8.34 -15.82
N ILE A 178 0.88 9.48 -15.54
CA ILE A 178 0.69 10.57 -16.52
C ILE A 178 2.04 11.05 -17.09
N LYS A 179 3.04 11.22 -16.21
CA LYS A 179 4.39 11.62 -16.63
C LYS A 179 5.06 10.53 -17.45
N VAL A 180 4.95 9.26 -17.05
CA VAL A 180 5.48 8.10 -17.83
C VAL A 180 4.87 8.08 -19.22
N VAL A 181 3.54 8.24 -19.35
CA VAL A 181 2.83 8.28 -20.64
C VAL A 181 3.41 9.35 -21.57
N LYS A 182 3.69 10.55 -21.04
CA LYS A 182 4.29 11.64 -21.80
C LYS A 182 5.72 11.29 -22.30
N HIS A 183 6.53 10.69 -21.43
CA HIS A 183 7.90 10.27 -21.80
C HIS A 183 7.93 9.18 -22.87
N ILE A 184 6.97 8.27 -22.85
CA ILE A 184 6.82 7.21 -23.85
C ILE A 184 6.30 7.78 -25.18
N GLY A 185 5.64 8.94 -25.17
CA GLY A 185 4.91 9.47 -26.32
C GLY A 185 3.64 8.67 -26.62
N ALA A 186 3.06 7.98 -25.63
CA ALA A 186 1.82 7.26 -25.75
C ALA A 186 0.61 8.20 -25.64
N THR A 187 -0.55 7.74 -26.12
CA THR A 187 -1.81 8.47 -26.00
C THR A 187 -2.48 8.10 -24.66
N MET A 188 -2.61 9.08 -23.77
CA MET A 188 -3.28 8.89 -22.49
C MET A 188 -4.79 8.67 -22.67
N VAL A 189 -5.30 7.60 -22.07
CA VAL A 189 -6.74 7.36 -21.94
C VAL A 189 -7.06 7.34 -20.45
N PRO A 190 -7.71 8.40 -19.91
CA PRO A 190 -8.03 8.47 -18.49
C PRO A 190 -8.99 7.36 -18.07
N VAL A 191 -8.68 6.70 -16.97
CA VAL A 191 -9.48 5.62 -16.38
C VAL A 191 -9.47 5.72 -14.86
N SER A 192 -10.50 5.14 -14.23
CA SER A 192 -10.51 4.83 -12.82
C SER A 192 -10.12 3.36 -12.59
N ILE A 193 -9.89 2.96 -11.33
CA ILE A 193 -9.66 1.55 -10.97
C ILE A 193 -10.85 0.67 -11.41
N ALA A 194 -12.08 1.17 -11.37
CA ALA A 194 -13.25 0.42 -11.81
C ALA A 194 -13.34 0.26 -13.33
N THR A 195 -12.72 1.15 -14.11
CA THR A 195 -12.89 1.20 -15.58
C THR A 195 -11.67 0.75 -16.38
N PHE A 196 -10.47 0.63 -15.75
CA PHE A 196 -9.23 0.30 -16.49
C PHE A 196 -9.31 -1.07 -17.17
N ALA A 197 -9.75 -2.10 -16.45
CA ALA A 197 -9.83 -3.45 -16.99
C ALA A 197 -10.92 -3.59 -18.06
N PRO A 198 -12.16 -3.11 -17.89
CA PRO A 198 -13.14 -3.04 -18.97
C PRO A 198 -12.62 -2.33 -20.23
N ARG A 199 -11.91 -1.20 -20.08
CA ARG A 199 -11.31 -0.49 -21.22
C ARG A 199 -10.28 -1.32 -21.96
N PHE A 200 -9.42 -2.02 -21.22
CA PHE A 200 -8.42 -2.92 -21.78
C PHE A 200 -9.06 -4.15 -22.42
N ASN A 201 -9.96 -4.82 -21.72
CA ASN A 201 -10.62 -6.05 -22.19
C ASN A 201 -11.43 -5.84 -23.47
N ASN A 202 -12.06 -4.68 -23.63
CA ASN A 202 -12.87 -4.34 -24.80
C ASN A 202 -12.09 -3.64 -25.93
N GLY A 203 -10.75 -3.47 -25.79
CA GLY A 203 -9.92 -2.92 -26.85
C GLY A 203 -9.96 -1.40 -27.03
N TYR A 204 -10.48 -0.66 -26.04
CA TYR A 204 -10.43 0.80 -26.06
C TYR A 204 -9.04 1.35 -25.81
N VAL A 205 -8.15 0.56 -25.19
CA VAL A 205 -6.75 0.85 -24.98
C VAL A 205 -5.88 -0.30 -25.45
N ASP A 206 -4.64 -0.02 -25.80
CA ASP A 206 -3.66 -0.99 -26.28
C ASP A 206 -2.76 -1.52 -25.16
N LEU A 207 -2.57 -0.69 -24.12
CA LEU A 207 -1.79 -1.01 -22.93
C LEU A 207 -2.58 -0.66 -21.65
N ALA A 208 -2.32 -1.45 -20.60
CA ALA A 208 -2.72 -1.16 -19.24
C ALA A 208 -1.59 -1.56 -18.29
N TYR A 209 -1.60 -1.07 -17.06
CA TYR A 209 -0.66 -1.50 -16.03
C TYR A 209 -1.40 -1.92 -14.77
N ALA A 210 -0.98 -3.03 -14.18
CA ALA A 210 -1.59 -3.59 -12.97
C ALA A 210 -0.63 -4.59 -12.30
N PRO A 211 -0.82 -4.88 -11.00
CA PRO A 211 -0.17 -6.02 -10.39
C PRO A 211 -0.80 -7.35 -10.84
N ALA A 212 -0.05 -8.44 -10.70
CA ALA A 212 -0.52 -9.77 -11.10
C ALA A 212 -1.81 -10.21 -10.39
N ILE A 213 -2.05 -9.74 -9.18
CA ILE A 213 -3.29 -10.00 -8.43
C ILE A 213 -4.55 -9.48 -9.16
N ALA A 214 -4.42 -8.56 -10.11
CA ALA A 214 -5.51 -8.06 -10.92
C ALA A 214 -5.86 -8.97 -12.12
N TYR A 215 -4.93 -9.84 -12.53
CA TYR A 215 -5.06 -10.65 -13.75
C TYR A 215 -6.33 -11.47 -13.81
N LYS A 216 -6.58 -12.29 -12.79
CA LYS A 216 -7.73 -13.20 -12.75
C LYS A 216 -9.04 -12.49 -12.36
N PRO A 217 -9.09 -11.70 -11.25
CA PRO A 217 -10.33 -11.04 -10.83
C PRO A 217 -10.89 -10.06 -11.86
N PHE A 218 -10.03 -9.35 -12.58
CA PHE A 218 -10.44 -8.40 -13.62
C PHE A 218 -10.40 -8.97 -15.05
N GLU A 219 -10.20 -10.28 -15.16
CA GLU A 219 -10.22 -11.02 -16.44
C GLU A 219 -9.28 -10.42 -17.51
N MET A 220 -8.11 -9.89 -17.10
CA MET A 220 -7.17 -9.19 -17.99
C MET A 220 -6.74 -10.04 -19.20
N TYR A 221 -6.82 -11.37 -19.10
CA TYR A 221 -6.58 -12.30 -20.21
C TYR A 221 -7.51 -12.06 -21.41
N LYS A 222 -8.73 -11.53 -21.19
CA LYS A 222 -9.65 -11.21 -22.29
C LYS A 222 -9.11 -10.08 -23.18
N GLY A 223 -8.51 -9.06 -22.54
CA GLY A 223 -7.89 -7.95 -23.27
C GLY A 223 -6.64 -8.35 -24.04
N MET A 224 -5.85 -9.30 -23.51
CA MET A 224 -4.66 -9.81 -24.19
C MET A 224 -5.00 -10.74 -25.37
N GLY A 225 -6.04 -11.58 -25.23
CA GLY A 225 -6.35 -12.60 -26.22
C GLY A 225 -5.15 -13.50 -26.52
N ASP A 226 -4.98 -13.90 -27.80
CA ASP A 226 -3.87 -14.77 -28.22
C ASP A 226 -2.58 -14.02 -28.57
N LYS A 227 -2.67 -12.74 -28.93
CA LYS A 227 -1.54 -11.92 -29.39
C LYS A 227 -0.90 -11.12 -28.25
N GLY A 228 -1.64 -10.85 -27.20
CA GLY A 228 -1.20 -10.01 -26.09
C GLY A 228 -0.30 -10.72 -25.11
N GLY A 229 0.25 -9.93 -24.19
CA GLY A 229 1.17 -10.42 -23.17
C GLY A 229 1.35 -9.45 -22.00
N ILE A 230 2.27 -9.81 -21.13
CA ILE A 230 2.66 -9.06 -19.92
C ILE A 230 4.16 -8.89 -19.97
N LEU A 231 4.64 -7.65 -20.01
CA LEU A 231 6.08 -7.39 -20.00
C LEU A 231 6.67 -7.79 -18.65
N ARG A 232 7.67 -8.68 -18.66
CA ARG A 232 8.38 -9.12 -17.45
C ARG A 232 9.36 -8.00 -17.01
N PHE A 233 8.76 -6.92 -16.59
CA PHE A 233 9.45 -5.72 -16.12
C PHE A 233 8.66 -5.07 -15.00
N ASN A 234 9.30 -4.84 -13.87
CA ASN A 234 8.69 -4.19 -12.72
C ASN A 234 8.64 -2.67 -12.91
N LEU A 235 7.46 -2.14 -13.23
CA LEU A 235 7.24 -0.70 -13.40
C LEU A 235 7.25 0.05 -12.06
N ALA A 236 6.69 -0.54 -11.02
CA ALA A 236 6.65 -0.02 -9.65
C ALA A 236 6.27 -1.15 -8.68
N GLN A 237 6.48 -0.95 -7.38
CA GLN A 237 5.97 -1.83 -6.32
C GLN A 237 4.73 -1.23 -5.70
N MET A 238 3.55 -1.72 -6.09
CA MET A 238 2.30 -1.27 -5.50
C MET A 238 2.18 -1.73 -4.05
N ASN A 239 1.63 -0.87 -3.20
CA ASN A 239 1.38 -1.18 -1.80
C ASN A 239 0.05 -0.58 -1.33
N GLY A 240 -0.52 -1.19 -0.28
CA GLY A 240 -1.61 -0.62 0.49
C GLY A 240 -1.05 0.02 1.75
N GLN A 241 -1.60 1.15 2.15
CA GLN A 241 -1.21 1.84 3.37
C GLN A 241 -2.41 2.14 4.27
N LEU A 242 -2.23 1.93 5.57
CA LEU A 242 -3.21 2.24 6.59
C LEU A 242 -2.91 3.62 7.16
N ILE A 243 -3.86 4.54 7.06
CA ILE A 243 -3.75 5.91 7.57
C ILE A 243 -4.73 6.08 8.73
N LEU A 244 -4.24 6.54 9.87
CA LEU A 244 -5.02 6.84 11.06
C LEU A 244 -5.12 8.35 11.27
N ARG A 245 -6.24 8.79 11.85
CA ARG A 245 -6.29 10.05 12.62
C ARG A 245 -5.67 9.76 13.99
N LYS A 246 -4.43 10.20 14.23
CA LYS A 246 -3.61 9.78 15.38
C LYS A 246 -4.25 10.03 16.76
N ASP A 247 -5.04 11.09 16.89
CA ASP A 247 -5.74 11.48 18.11
C ASP A 247 -6.95 10.59 18.44
N ARG A 248 -7.39 9.77 17.48
CA ARG A 248 -8.53 8.86 17.63
C ARG A 248 -8.13 7.48 18.14
N PHE A 249 -6.84 7.16 18.13
CA PHE A 249 -6.33 5.84 18.52
C PHE A 249 -5.48 5.91 19.80
N PRO A 250 -5.41 4.80 20.58
CA PRO A 250 -4.55 4.72 21.74
C PRO A 250 -3.09 5.03 21.43
N ALA A 251 -2.35 5.53 22.41
CA ALA A 251 -0.91 5.73 22.30
C ALA A 251 -0.22 4.44 21.81
N GLN A 252 0.75 4.56 20.92
CA GLN A 252 1.51 3.44 20.31
C GLN A 252 0.68 2.51 19.39
N PHE A 253 -0.63 2.74 19.19
CA PHE A 253 -1.42 1.91 18.27
C PHE A 253 -0.76 1.85 16.88
N GLY A 254 -0.40 2.99 16.30
CA GLY A 254 0.25 3.06 14.99
C GLY A 254 1.58 2.29 14.94
N GLN A 255 2.38 2.32 16.02
CA GLN A 255 3.63 1.55 16.09
C GLN A 255 3.38 0.05 16.12
N LYS A 256 2.48 -0.43 16.98
CA LYS A 256 2.10 -1.86 17.05
C LYS A 256 1.51 -2.35 15.72
N SER A 257 0.72 -1.51 15.08
CA SER A 257 0.15 -1.77 13.76
C SER A 257 1.23 -1.92 12.67
N ARG A 258 2.24 -1.05 12.62
CA ARG A 258 3.37 -1.18 11.68
C ARG A 258 4.17 -2.46 11.90
N GLU A 259 4.40 -2.83 13.14
CA GLU A 259 5.08 -4.09 13.49
C GLU A 259 4.26 -5.31 13.06
N TYR A 260 2.94 -5.25 13.27
CA TYR A 260 2.01 -6.27 12.80
C TYR A 260 2.03 -6.40 11.27
N ALA A 261 1.95 -5.27 10.55
CA ALA A 261 2.01 -5.25 9.09
C ALA A 261 3.31 -5.89 8.59
N TYR A 262 4.46 -5.53 9.16
CA TYR A 262 5.73 -6.14 8.79
C TYR A 262 5.82 -7.63 9.10
N LYS A 263 5.30 -8.06 10.26
CA LYS A 263 5.22 -9.49 10.64
C LYS A 263 4.39 -10.30 9.63
N ASN A 264 3.34 -9.72 9.09
CA ASN A 264 2.45 -10.36 8.13
C ASN A 264 2.85 -10.13 6.65
N PHE A 265 3.94 -9.40 6.39
CA PHE A 265 4.45 -9.19 5.03
C PHE A 265 4.67 -10.51 4.25
N PRO A 266 5.27 -11.59 4.84
CA PRO A 266 5.45 -12.85 4.12
C PRO A 266 4.13 -13.47 3.66
N LYS A 267 3.06 -13.42 4.49
CA LYS A 267 1.74 -13.94 4.14
C LYS A 267 1.13 -13.18 2.96
N ALA A 268 1.25 -11.85 2.95
CA ALA A 268 0.78 -11.04 1.82
C ALA A 268 1.59 -11.31 0.55
N LEU A 269 2.91 -11.47 0.67
CA LEU A 269 3.78 -11.79 -0.47
C LEU A 269 3.46 -13.17 -1.07
N GLU A 270 3.13 -14.16 -0.26
CA GLU A 270 2.72 -15.49 -0.74
C GLU A 270 1.54 -15.41 -1.70
N HIS A 271 0.49 -14.64 -1.37
CA HIS A 271 -0.65 -14.42 -2.26
C HIS A 271 -0.27 -13.73 -3.57
N ILE A 272 0.66 -12.78 -3.52
CA ILE A 272 1.15 -12.08 -4.71
C ILE A 272 1.91 -13.06 -5.62
N LEU A 273 2.83 -13.83 -5.06
CA LEU A 273 3.64 -14.80 -5.81
C LEU A 273 2.77 -15.92 -6.40
N GLU A 274 1.74 -16.35 -5.68
CA GLU A 274 0.76 -17.30 -6.20
C GLU A 274 -0.01 -16.72 -7.39
N ALA A 275 -0.43 -15.47 -7.30
CA ALA A 275 -1.10 -14.80 -8.43
C ALA A 275 -0.19 -14.68 -9.65
N GLU A 276 1.10 -14.34 -9.48
CA GLU A 276 2.09 -14.31 -10.56
C GLU A 276 2.30 -15.69 -11.18
N LYS A 277 2.44 -16.74 -10.37
CA LYS A 277 2.60 -18.12 -10.80
C LYS A 277 1.39 -18.64 -11.58
N ASN A 278 0.20 -18.17 -11.25
CA ASN A 278 -1.05 -18.56 -11.90
C ASN A 278 -1.27 -17.91 -13.27
N ILE A 279 -0.41 -16.95 -13.67
CA ILE A 279 -0.41 -16.40 -15.03
C ILE A 279 0.30 -17.39 -15.95
N PRO A 280 -0.37 -17.92 -17.01
CA PRO A 280 0.26 -18.84 -17.95
C PRO A 280 1.52 -18.25 -18.59
N GLU A 281 2.60 -19.05 -18.64
CA GLU A 281 3.90 -18.61 -19.15
C GLU A 281 3.82 -18.03 -20.58
N LYS A 282 2.90 -18.54 -21.42
CA LYS A 282 2.67 -18.04 -22.77
C LYS A 282 2.36 -16.54 -22.86
N TYR A 283 1.91 -15.92 -21.77
CA TYR A 283 1.62 -14.48 -21.73
C TYR A 283 2.81 -13.63 -21.32
N TRP A 284 3.80 -14.21 -20.66
CA TRP A 284 4.98 -13.47 -20.28
C TRP A 284 5.86 -13.11 -21.48
N VAL A 285 6.36 -11.89 -21.50
CA VAL A 285 7.24 -11.34 -22.54
C VAL A 285 8.52 -10.86 -21.90
N ASP A 286 9.61 -11.60 -22.11
CA ASP A 286 10.92 -11.20 -21.64
C ASP A 286 11.48 -10.04 -22.49
N LEU A 287 12.08 -9.07 -21.84
CA LEU A 287 12.72 -7.94 -22.48
C LEU A 287 14.21 -8.22 -22.67
N SER A 288 14.78 -7.82 -23.82
CA SER A 288 16.23 -7.81 -24.01
C SER A 288 16.89 -6.87 -22.98
N LYS A 289 18.15 -7.10 -22.66
CA LYS A 289 18.93 -6.25 -21.75
C LYS A 289 18.89 -4.78 -22.19
N GLU A 290 18.96 -4.50 -23.47
CA GLU A 290 18.90 -3.15 -24.04
C GLU A 290 17.54 -2.49 -23.74
N LYS A 291 16.42 -3.18 -24.02
CA LYS A 291 15.07 -2.67 -23.74
C LYS A 291 14.87 -2.42 -22.25
N HIS A 292 15.33 -3.36 -21.42
CA HIS A 292 15.27 -3.23 -19.97
C HIS A 292 16.02 -1.98 -19.48
N THR A 293 17.23 -1.73 -20.01
CA THR A 293 18.01 -0.53 -19.67
C THR A 293 17.29 0.74 -20.09
N LYS A 294 16.74 0.82 -21.32
CA LYS A 294 15.96 1.99 -21.79
C LYS A 294 14.76 2.29 -20.88
N TYR A 295 14.01 1.26 -20.47
CA TYR A 295 12.92 1.45 -19.52
C TYR A 295 13.42 2.01 -18.18
N LYS A 296 14.51 1.46 -17.62
CA LYS A 296 15.09 1.97 -16.36
C LYS A 296 15.56 3.42 -16.47
N GLU A 297 16.21 3.79 -17.55
CA GLU A 297 16.65 5.17 -17.80
C GLU A 297 15.49 6.14 -17.91
N MET A 298 14.46 5.80 -18.66
CA MET A 298 13.24 6.59 -18.79
C MET A 298 12.55 6.76 -17.43
N LEU A 299 12.39 5.69 -16.65
CA LEU A 299 11.76 5.77 -15.33
C LEU A 299 12.59 6.57 -14.32
N ARG A 300 13.93 6.51 -14.42
CA ARG A 300 14.81 7.38 -13.62
C ARG A 300 14.59 8.85 -13.94
N GLN A 301 14.52 9.21 -15.22
CA GLN A 301 14.25 10.58 -15.63
C GLN A 301 12.92 11.08 -15.08
N VAL A 302 11.88 10.26 -15.16
CA VAL A 302 10.56 10.56 -14.57
C VAL A 302 10.65 10.75 -13.05
N ARG A 303 11.43 9.93 -12.33
CA ARG A 303 11.63 10.10 -10.88
C ARG A 303 12.30 11.44 -10.55
N ILE A 304 13.33 11.83 -11.31
CA ILE A 304 14.03 13.09 -11.11
C ILE A 304 13.06 14.27 -11.30
N GLU A 305 12.31 14.28 -12.40
CA GLU A 305 11.33 15.33 -12.67
C GLU A 305 10.26 15.41 -11.57
N LEU A 306 9.69 14.29 -11.15
CA LEU A 306 8.68 14.26 -10.09
C LEU A 306 9.23 14.66 -8.72
N LYS A 307 10.52 14.44 -8.46
CA LYS A 307 11.23 14.99 -7.29
C LYS A 307 11.32 16.50 -7.39
N ASP A 308 11.76 17.04 -8.53
CA ASP A 308 11.95 18.47 -8.74
C ASP A 308 10.63 19.24 -8.75
N GLU A 309 9.54 18.61 -9.19
CA GLU A 309 8.17 19.11 -9.10
C GLU A 309 7.57 18.98 -7.66
N GLY A 310 8.30 18.41 -6.71
CA GLY A 310 7.87 18.23 -5.32
C GLY A 310 6.81 17.14 -5.12
N ILE A 311 6.56 16.29 -6.13
CA ILE A 311 5.61 15.17 -6.06
C ILE A 311 6.21 14.02 -5.26
N TYR A 312 7.46 13.66 -5.50
CA TYR A 312 8.20 12.67 -4.72
C TYR A 312 9.01 13.31 -3.60
N ASP A 313 9.06 12.64 -2.45
CA ASP A 313 9.88 13.05 -1.31
C ASP A 313 11.34 12.65 -1.55
N PRO A 314 12.28 13.60 -1.57
CA PRO A 314 13.69 13.32 -1.86
C PRO A 314 14.35 12.40 -0.82
N ARG A 315 13.88 12.43 0.44
CA ARG A 315 14.41 11.55 1.51
C ARG A 315 14.07 10.09 1.24
N MET A 316 12.83 9.80 0.80
CA MET A 316 12.43 8.45 0.41
C MET A 316 13.18 8.01 -0.85
N LEU A 317 13.26 8.83 -1.88
CA LEU A 317 14.03 8.50 -3.09
C LEU A 317 15.48 8.14 -2.77
N LYS A 318 16.11 8.88 -1.86
CA LYS A 318 17.47 8.57 -1.40
C LYS A 318 17.59 7.21 -0.69
N ILE A 319 16.57 6.82 0.10
CA ILE A 319 16.50 5.50 0.72
C ILE A 319 16.38 4.42 -0.35
N LEU A 320 15.45 4.60 -1.30
CA LEU A 320 15.20 3.67 -2.39
C LEU A 320 16.44 3.48 -3.28
N PHE A 321 17.13 4.57 -3.61
CA PHE A 321 18.41 4.53 -4.33
C PHE A 321 19.47 3.73 -3.59
N LYS A 322 19.64 3.98 -2.29
CA LYS A 322 20.58 3.21 -1.45
C LYS A 322 20.24 1.73 -1.37
N LEU A 323 18.96 1.37 -1.36
CA LEU A 323 18.53 -0.04 -1.36
C LEU A 323 18.93 -0.73 -2.68
N ARG A 324 18.67 -0.09 -3.84
CA ARG A 324 19.10 -0.61 -5.15
C ARG A 324 20.61 -0.76 -5.23
N CYS A 325 21.35 0.25 -4.79
CA CYS A 325 22.81 0.24 -4.88
C CYS A 325 23.48 -0.74 -3.91
N ARG A 326 22.83 -1.07 -2.78
CA ARG A 326 23.28 -2.18 -1.92
C ARG A 326 23.08 -3.55 -2.58
N ALA A 327 22.02 -3.71 -3.34
CA ALA A 327 21.74 -4.96 -4.05
C ALA A 327 22.65 -5.13 -5.29
N ASN A 328 22.96 -4.06 -6.00
CA ASN A 328 23.82 -4.06 -7.18
C ASN A 328 24.76 -2.84 -7.22
N PRO A 329 25.89 -2.88 -6.45
CA PRO A 329 26.81 -1.74 -6.36
C PRO A 329 27.50 -1.38 -7.67
N SER A 330 27.63 -2.33 -8.59
CA SER A 330 28.28 -2.14 -9.89
C SER A 330 27.34 -1.56 -10.98
N HIS A 331 26.05 -1.38 -10.65
CA HIS A 331 25.13 -0.75 -11.60
C HIS A 331 25.55 0.69 -11.85
N TYR A 332 25.51 1.12 -13.12
CA TYR A 332 26.00 2.45 -13.50
C TYR A 332 25.34 3.61 -12.72
N GLU A 333 24.05 3.52 -12.43
CA GLU A 333 23.35 4.50 -11.57
C GLU A 333 24.07 4.72 -10.22
N CYS A 334 24.61 3.63 -9.67
CA CYS A 334 25.24 3.64 -8.35
C CYS A 334 26.69 4.14 -8.41
N VAL A 335 27.42 3.74 -9.48
CA VAL A 335 28.78 4.17 -9.73
C VAL A 335 28.83 5.68 -9.99
N GLU A 336 27.89 6.19 -10.78
CA GLU A 336 27.79 7.60 -11.16
C GLU A 336 26.98 8.44 -10.17
N ASN A 337 26.40 7.82 -9.14
CA ASN A 337 25.59 8.48 -8.09
C ASN A 337 24.47 9.39 -8.65
N LEU A 338 23.72 8.89 -9.64
CA LEU A 338 22.78 9.71 -10.43
C LEU A 338 21.55 10.21 -9.66
N GLU A 339 21.22 9.61 -8.50
CA GLU A 339 20.07 9.99 -7.65
C GLU A 339 20.46 10.18 -6.17
N GLY A 340 21.73 10.17 -5.82
CA GLY A 340 22.28 10.19 -4.46
C GLY A 340 22.29 11.54 -3.76
#